data_deebe661dfdb49e0bfd8d90e75bc4f1b
#
_entry.id   deebe661dfdb49e0bfd8d90e75bc4f1b
#
_cell.length_a   1.000
_cell.length_b   1.000
_cell.length_c   1.000
_cell.angle_alpha   90.00
_cell.angle_beta   90.00
_cell.angle_gamma   90.00
#
_symmetry.space_group_name_H-M   'P 1'
#
loop_
_entity.id
_entity.type
_entity.pdbx_description
1 polymer ?
#
loop_
_entity_poly.entity_id
_entity_poly.type
_entity_poly.pdbx_seq_one_letter_code
_entity_poly.pdbx_strand_id
1 'polypeptide(L)'
;MIRLPVTELWSAEVGEVINLTSSKIYKPRIPDIAESVFDILYLVFDLLAGIIFLLKADGKVLFILYALLTFVLCGGDAFHLVPRIIRALRGNSEQIKRWLGTGLQVSSVTMTVFYVILLYIWKFTFPGLKAPAALVAIIWITAIVRIVICMFPQNDWRGEGNLKLSVASNAVFTLTGIAGIVLYVISGNTCDYHMTRMAVAILISFACYMPVAFLSRKLPGIGIPSKIGRASCRERV
;
A
#
# COMPACT_ATOMS: atom_id res chain seq x y z
N MET A 1 -22.95 -27.89 -46.34
CA MET A 1 -22.06 -26.72 -46.19
C MET A 1 -22.90 -25.46 -46.45
N ILE A 2 -23.51 -24.88 -45.40
CA ILE A 2 -24.41 -23.73 -45.51
C ILE A 2 -23.53 -22.49 -45.51
N ARG A 3 -23.45 -21.79 -46.65
CA ARG A 3 -22.80 -20.47 -46.73
C ARG A 3 -23.80 -19.44 -46.20
N LEU A 4 -23.49 -18.84 -45.06
CA LEU A 4 -24.25 -17.66 -44.59
C LEU A 4 -24.10 -16.53 -45.61
N PRO A 5 -25.19 -15.76 -45.87
CA PRO A 5 -25.12 -14.65 -46.79
C PRO A 5 -24.17 -13.57 -46.30
N VAL A 6 -23.41 -13.00 -47.22
CA VAL A 6 -22.35 -11.96 -46.95
C VAL A 6 -22.89 -10.79 -46.13
N THR A 7 -24.19 -10.49 -46.26
CA THR A 7 -24.88 -9.45 -45.48
C THR A 7 -24.93 -9.72 -43.98
N GLU A 8 -25.01 -10.98 -43.53
CA GLU A 8 -25.01 -11.31 -42.11
C GLU A 8 -23.62 -11.22 -41.49
N LEU A 9 -22.58 -11.55 -42.24
CA LEU A 9 -21.18 -11.37 -41.82
C LEU A 9 -20.81 -9.90 -41.63
N TRP A 10 -21.26 -9.03 -42.54
CA TRP A 10 -21.07 -7.57 -42.45
C TRP A 10 -21.82 -6.94 -41.28
N SER A 11 -23.06 -7.37 -41.04
CA SER A 11 -23.84 -6.88 -39.91
C SER A 11 -23.26 -7.30 -38.55
N ALA A 12 -22.68 -8.48 -38.46
CA ALA A 12 -21.99 -8.96 -37.25
C ALA A 12 -20.67 -8.19 -36.99
N GLU A 13 -19.85 -7.99 -38.05
CA GLU A 13 -18.60 -7.19 -37.91
C GLU A 13 -18.90 -5.71 -37.60
N VAL A 14 -19.86 -5.10 -38.25
CA VAL A 14 -20.27 -3.72 -37.97
C VAL A 14 -20.91 -3.60 -36.57
N GLY A 15 -21.66 -4.59 -36.13
CA GLY A 15 -22.17 -4.67 -34.77
C GLY A 15 -21.09 -4.80 -33.71
N GLU A 16 -20.04 -5.56 -34.01
CA GLU A 16 -18.87 -5.72 -33.11
C GLU A 16 -18.00 -4.45 -33.07
N VAL A 17 -17.79 -3.81 -34.21
CA VAL A 17 -17.10 -2.50 -34.32
C VAL A 17 -17.89 -1.39 -33.63
N ILE A 18 -19.22 -1.36 -33.74
CA ILE A 18 -20.09 -0.40 -33.05
C ILE A 18 -20.09 -0.67 -31.53
N ASN A 19 -20.05 -1.93 -31.11
CA ASN A 19 -19.89 -2.27 -29.69
C ASN A 19 -18.51 -1.91 -29.13
N LEU A 20 -17.44 -2.03 -29.92
CA LEU A 20 -16.11 -1.58 -29.55
C LEU A 20 -16.00 -0.05 -29.47
N THR A 21 -16.72 0.68 -30.31
CA THR A 21 -16.79 2.16 -30.27
C THR A 21 -17.80 2.67 -29.23
N SER A 22 -18.77 1.88 -28.84
CA SER A 22 -19.74 2.17 -27.77
C SER A 22 -19.25 1.78 -26.37
N SER A 23 -17.96 1.48 -26.20
CA SER A 23 -17.38 1.40 -24.86
C SER A 23 -17.56 2.77 -24.22
N LYS A 24 -18.55 2.88 -23.30
CA LYS A 24 -18.83 4.11 -22.55
C LYS A 24 -17.50 4.68 -22.07
N ILE A 25 -17.10 5.82 -22.62
CA ILE A 25 -15.88 6.52 -22.23
C ILE A 25 -15.98 6.74 -20.71
N TYR A 26 -15.14 6.06 -19.96
CA TYR A 26 -15.12 6.22 -18.52
C TYR A 26 -14.77 7.66 -18.17
N LYS A 27 -15.67 8.36 -17.49
CA LYS A 27 -15.43 9.72 -17.00
C LYS A 27 -14.99 9.64 -15.55
N PRO A 28 -13.72 9.99 -15.24
CA PRO A 28 -13.27 10.03 -13.85
C PRO A 28 -14.09 11.04 -13.07
N ARG A 29 -14.40 10.71 -11.82
CA ARG A 29 -15.10 11.61 -10.90
C ARG A 29 -14.10 12.59 -10.27
N ILE A 30 -14.56 13.74 -9.82
CA ILE A 30 -13.71 14.73 -9.14
C ILE A 30 -12.91 14.11 -7.97
N PRO A 31 -13.53 13.29 -7.07
CA PRO A 31 -12.75 12.61 -6.02
C PRO A 31 -11.66 11.67 -6.55
N ASP A 32 -11.93 10.95 -7.66
CA ASP A 32 -10.96 10.03 -8.27
C ASP A 32 -9.74 10.79 -8.82
N ILE A 33 -9.98 11.98 -9.39
CA ILE A 33 -8.91 12.86 -9.88
C ILE A 33 -8.10 13.42 -8.71
N ALA A 34 -8.78 13.92 -7.66
CA ALA A 34 -8.11 14.47 -6.48
C ALA A 34 -7.25 13.42 -5.78
N GLU A 35 -7.76 12.18 -5.65
CA GLU A 35 -7.02 11.05 -5.10
C GLU A 35 -5.79 10.72 -5.96
N SER A 36 -5.94 10.68 -7.28
CA SER A 36 -4.84 10.41 -8.21
C SER A 36 -3.75 11.49 -8.16
N VAL A 37 -4.13 12.75 -8.05
CA VAL A 37 -3.19 13.86 -7.91
C VAL A 37 -2.42 13.74 -6.60
N PHE A 38 -3.11 13.45 -5.50
CA PHE A 38 -2.47 13.23 -4.20
C PHE A 38 -1.48 12.05 -4.25
N ASP A 39 -1.88 10.92 -4.82
CA ASP A 39 -1.03 9.74 -4.93
C ASP A 39 0.23 10.02 -5.77
N ILE A 40 0.11 10.79 -6.86
CA ILE A 40 1.26 11.19 -7.69
C ILE A 40 2.19 12.11 -6.91
N LEU A 41 1.65 13.15 -6.25
CA LEU A 41 2.45 14.10 -5.47
C LEU A 41 3.18 13.40 -4.33
N TYR A 42 2.54 12.44 -3.68
CA TYR A 42 3.12 11.63 -2.63
C TYR A 42 4.32 10.81 -3.16
N LEU A 43 4.16 10.08 -4.25
CA LEU A 43 5.25 9.30 -4.85
C LEU A 43 6.42 10.17 -5.31
N VAL A 44 6.12 11.33 -5.91
CA VAL A 44 7.16 12.28 -6.34
C VAL A 44 7.89 12.85 -5.12
N PHE A 45 7.17 13.21 -4.06
CA PHE A 45 7.77 13.70 -2.83
C PHE A 45 8.72 12.66 -2.19
N ASP A 46 8.28 11.42 -2.07
CA ASP A 46 9.10 10.34 -1.50
C ASP A 46 10.35 10.07 -2.33
N LEU A 47 10.20 10.05 -3.67
CA LEU A 47 11.33 9.87 -4.57
C LEU A 47 12.36 10.99 -4.42
N LEU A 48 11.90 12.24 -4.43
CA LEU A 48 12.77 13.41 -4.27
C LEU A 48 13.44 13.43 -2.90
N ALA A 49 12.71 13.12 -1.84
CA ALA A 49 13.25 13.03 -0.48
C ALA A 49 14.37 11.97 -0.41
N GLY A 50 14.15 10.79 -0.99
CA GLY A 50 15.16 9.74 -1.07
C GLY A 50 16.43 10.18 -1.81
N ILE A 51 16.27 10.85 -2.94
CA ILE A 51 17.40 11.40 -3.72
C ILE A 51 18.15 12.45 -2.90
N ILE A 52 17.44 13.38 -2.25
CA ILE A 52 18.07 14.43 -1.42
C ILE A 52 18.86 13.81 -0.26
N PHE A 53 18.29 12.80 0.44
CA PHE A 53 19.01 12.10 1.49
C PHE A 53 20.26 11.42 0.97
N LEU A 54 20.19 10.77 -0.21
CA LEU A 54 21.32 10.11 -0.82
C LEU A 54 22.43 11.09 -1.21
N LEU A 55 22.05 12.22 -1.84
CA LEU A 55 23.01 13.28 -2.24
C LEU A 55 23.68 13.93 -1.03
N LYS A 56 22.97 14.04 0.09
CA LYS A 56 23.51 14.62 1.35
C LYS A 56 24.19 13.58 2.23
N ALA A 57 24.29 12.33 1.81
CA ALA A 57 24.79 11.26 2.65
C ALA A 57 26.25 11.45 3.04
N ASP A 58 27.12 11.88 2.09
CA ASP A 58 28.54 12.14 2.33
C ASP A 58 29.19 11.06 3.23
N GLY A 59 28.91 9.78 2.90
CA GLY A 59 29.38 8.62 3.66
C GLY A 59 28.69 8.37 5.01
N LYS A 60 27.73 9.20 5.43
CA LYS A 60 27.02 9.03 6.70
C LYS A 60 25.93 7.97 6.56
N VAL A 61 26.11 6.84 7.23
CA VAL A 61 25.20 5.69 7.19
C VAL A 61 23.74 6.06 7.49
N LEU A 62 23.52 7.00 8.40
CA LEU A 62 22.18 7.44 8.79
C LEU A 62 21.40 8.05 7.61
N PHE A 63 22.05 8.90 6.79
CA PHE A 63 21.42 9.47 5.59
C PHE A 63 21.15 8.42 4.51
N ILE A 64 22.06 7.44 4.37
CA ILE A 64 21.86 6.29 3.46
C ILE A 64 20.64 5.46 3.91
N LEU A 65 20.50 5.23 5.22
CA LEU A 65 19.33 4.53 5.76
C LEU A 65 18.03 5.29 5.55
N TYR A 66 18.02 6.62 5.70
CA TYR A 66 16.84 7.44 5.38
C TYR A 66 16.52 7.41 3.87
N ALA A 67 17.55 7.47 3.01
CA ALA A 67 17.33 7.31 1.57
C ALA A 67 16.75 5.93 1.24
N LEU A 68 17.30 4.87 1.81
CA LEU A 68 16.79 3.51 1.64
C LEU A 68 15.35 3.37 2.13
N LEU A 69 15.03 3.96 3.30
CA LEU A 69 13.69 3.97 3.86
C LEU A 69 12.67 4.59 2.91
N THR A 70 12.97 5.77 2.37
CA THR A 70 12.10 6.48 1.42
C THR A 70 11.99 5.76 0.09
N PHE A 71 13.06 5.15 -0.44
CA PHE A 71 12.98 4.37 -1.68
C PHE A 71 12.17 3.08 -1.51
N VAL A 72 12.29 2.40 -0.37
CA VAL A 72 11.48 1.22 -0.07
C VAL A 72 10.01 1.59 0.07
N LEU A 73 9.71 2.74 0.68
CA LEU A 73 8.36 3.27 0.80
C LEU A 73 7.80 3.64 -0.57
N CYS A 74 8.50 4.50 -1.31
CA CYS A 74 8.12 4.94 -2.66
C CYS A 74 7.92 3.75 -3.60
N GLY A 75 8.90 2.84 -3.67
CA GLY A 75 8.83 1.66 -4.53
C GLY A 75 7.68 0.73 -4.15
N GLY A 76 7.53 0.41 -2.86
CA GLY A 76 6.45 -0.44 -2.37
C GLY A 76 5.06 0.12 -2.65
N ASP A 77 4.90 1.41 -2.39
CA ASP A 77 3.63 2.08 -2.60
C ASP A 77 3.33 2.32 -4.08
N ALA A 78 4.34 2.55 -4.93
CA ALA A 78 4.15 2.68 -6.37
C ALA A 78 3.47 1.44 -6.98
N PHE A 79 3.84 0.22 -6.53
CA PHE A 79 3.20 -1.02 -6.98
C PHE A 79 1.70 -1.06 -6.69
N HIS A 80 1.26 -0.37 -5.65
CA HIS A 80 -0.15 -0.29 -5.25
C HIS A 80 -0.84 0.97 -5.81
N LEU A 81 -0.19 2.13 -5.73
CA LEU A 81 -0.79 3.41 -6.10
C LEU A 81 -0.90 3.58 -7.61
N VAL A 82 0.10 3.14 -8.39
CA VAL A 82 0.04 3.25 -9.87
C VAL A 82 -1.18 2.53 -10.47
N PRO A 83 -1.45 1.25 -10.14
CA PRO A 83 -2.70 0.61 -10.60
C PRO A 83 -3.97 1.29 -10.07
N ARG A 84 -3.93 1.91 -8.88
CA ARG A 84 -5.04 2.65 -8.31
C ARG A 84 -5.33 3.93 -9.11
N ILE A 85 -4.30 4.69 -9.48
CA ILE A 85 -4.39 5.85 -10.36
C ILE A 85 -4.95 5.44 -11.72
N ILE A 86 -4.42 4.37 -12.33
CA ILE A 86 -4.92 3.87 -13.62
C ILE A 86 -6.40 3.48 -13.52
N ARG A 87 -6.81 2.81 -12.45
CA ARG A 87 -8.21 2.48 -12.18
C ARG A 87 -9.08 3.73 -12.06
N ALA A 88 -8.61 4.73 -11.35
CA ALA A 88 -9.32 5.99 -11.14
C ALA A 88 -9.55 6.76 -12.45
N LEU A 89 -8.57 6.73 -13.36
CA LEU A 89 -8.60 7.47 -14.62
C LEU A 89 -9.23 6.70 -15.80
N ARG A 90 -9.08 5.36 -15.84
CA ARG A 90 -9.51 4.52 -16.98
C ARG A 90 -10.66 3.56 -16.64
N GLY A 91 -11.08 3.52 -15.39
CA GLY A 91 -12.09 2.56 -14.92
C GLY A 91 -11.48 1.23 -14.47
N ASN A 92 -12.36 0.31 -14.12
CA ASN A 92 -11.98 -1.00 -13.56
C ASN A 92 -11.88 -2.06 -14.65
N SER A 93 -10.81 -2.85 -14.66
CA SER A 93 -10.67 -4.05 -15.49
C SER A 93 -10.13 -5.21 -14.65
N GLU A 94 -10.30 -6.44 -15.12
CA GLU A 94 -9.77 -7.63 -14.45
C GLU A 94 -8.24 -7.59 -14.32
N GLN A 95 -7.55 -7.04 -15.32
CA GLN A 95 -6.11 -6.86 -15.28
C GLN A 95 -5.69 -5.85 -14.20
N ILE A 96 -6.40 -4.73 -14.09
CA ILE A 96 -6.15 -3.72 -13.06
C ILE A 96 -6.41 -4.30 -11.66
N LYS A 97 -7.44 -5.11 -11.46
CA LYS A 97 -7.69 -5.80 -10.19
C LYS A 97 -6.52 -6.71 -9.79
N ARG A 98 -5.98 -7.49 -10.74
CA ARG A 98 -4.82 -8.35 -10.49
C ARG A 98 -3.57 -7.53 -10.14
N TRP A 99 -3.35 -6.40 -10.80
CA TRP A 99 -2.24 -5.49 -10.48
C TRP A 99 -2.39 -4.87 -9.11
N LEU A 100 -3.59 -4.44 -8.74
CA LEU A 100 -3.89 -3.94 -7.39
C LEU A 100 -3.60 -5.00 -6.32
N GLY A 101 -4.00 -6.25 -6.55
CA GLY A 101 -3.73 -7.34 -5.63
C GLY A 101 -2.23 -7.62 -5.47
N THR A 102 -1.50 -7.67 -6.59
CA THR A 102 -0.02 -7.82 -6.55
C THR A 102 0.63 -6.61 -5.86
N GLY A 103 0.14 -5.40 -6.14
CA GLY A 103 0.63 -4.19 -5.48
C GLY A 103 0.42 -4.21 -3.97
N LEU A 104 -0.74 -4.67 -3.49
CA LEU A 104 -1.01 -4.85 -2.06
C LEU A 104 -0.07 -5.87 -1.41
N GLN A 105 0.26 -6.96 -2.11
CA GLN A 105 1.23 -7.95 -1.64
C GLN A 105 2.62 -7.33 -1.48
N VAL A 106 3.11 -6.65 -2.52
CA VAL A 106 4.42 -5.99 -2.52
C VAL A 106 4.46 -4.93 -1.43
N SER A 107 3.46 -4.04 -1.35
CA SER A 107 3.39 -3.00 -0.33
C SER A 107 3.35 -3.58 1.10
N SER A 108 2.68 -4.71 1.32
CA SER A 108 2.67 -5.39 2.62
C SER A 108 4.06 -5.88 3.04
N VAL A 109 4.86 -6.38 2.11
CA VAL A 109 6.24 -6.81 2.37
C VAL A 109 7.15 -5.62 2.57
N THR A 110 7.10 -4.62 1.69
CA THR A 110 7.96 -3.42 1.77
C THR A 110 7.70 -2.61 3.03
N MET A 111 6.44 -2.48 3.46
CA MET A 111 6.10 -1.87 4.76
C MET A 111 6.69 -2.63 5.94
N THR A 112 6.84 -3.94 5.85
CA THR A 112 7.52 -4.72 6.89
C THR A 112 9.02 -4.43 6.89
N VAL A 113 9.65 -4.38 5.72
CA VAL A 113 11.06 -3.99 5.55
C VAL A 113 11.30 -2.57 6.06
N PHE A 114 10.37 -1.64 5.80
CA PHE A 114 10.40 -0.27 6.32
C PHE A 114 10.59 -0.24 7.85
N TYR A 115 9.84 -1.03 8.61
CA TYR A 115 9.98 -1.08 10.08
C TYR A 115 11.30 -1.72 10.53
N VAL A 116 11.84 -2.65 9.77
CA VAL A 116 13.18 -3.20 10.04
C VAL A 116 14.27 -2.13 9.79
N ILE A 117 14.16 -1.35 8.70
CA ILE A 117 15.08 -0.24 8.44
C ILE A 117 14.97 0.81 9.57
N LEU A 118 13.75 1.10 10.03
CA LEU A 118 13.51 2.03 11.12
C LEU A 118 14.20 1.60 12.43
N LEU A 119 14.26 0.29 12.72
CA LEU A 119 15.05 -0.24 13.84
C LEU A 119 16.56 0.06 13.66
N TYR A 120 17.09 -0.06 12.44
CA TYR A 120 18.50 0.29 12.17
C TYR A 120 18.73 1.79 12.26
N ILE A 121 17.82 2.63 11.76
CA ILE A 121 17.88 4.08 11.94
C ILE A 121 17.96 4.42 13.43
N TRP A 122 17.12 3.80 14.25
CA TRP A 122 17.20 3.97 15.71
C TRP A 122 18.59 3.63 16.26
N LYS A 123 19.14 2.49 15.84
CA LYS A 123 20.44 1.99 16.31
C LYS A 123 21.61 2.92 15.97
N PHE A 124 21.57 3.53 14.78
CA PHE A 124 22.58 4.49 14.32
C PHE A 124 22.35 5.91 14.86
N THR A 125 21.13 6.25 15.24
CA THR A 125 20.82 7.54 15.87
C THR A 125 21.29 7.54 17.33
N PHE A 126 21.21 6.41 18.02
CA PHE A 126 21.52 6.28 19.44
C PHE A 126 22.62 5.24 19.71
N PRO A 127 23.86 5.45 19.26
CA PRO A 127 24.93 4.44 19.39
C PRO A 127 25.30 4.13 20.85
N GLY A 128 25.00 5.04 21.79
CA GLY A 128 25.23 4.84 23.22
C GLY A 128 24.12 4.06 23.94
N LEU A 129 22.97 3.86 23.31
CA LEU A 129 21.83 3.15 23.91
C LEU A 129 21.81 1.69 23.45
N LYS A 130 21.54 0.78 24.39
CA LYS A 130 21.29 -0.62 24.08
C LYS A 130 19.79 -0.85 23.93
N ALA A 131 19.35 -1.25 22.73
CA ALA A 131 17.99 -1.68 22.53
C ALA A 131 17.66 -2.91 23.39
N PRO A 132 16.53 -2.94 24.11
CA PRO A 132 16.10 -4.14 24.82
C PRO A 132 16.00 -5.33 23.85
N ALA A 133 16.73 -6.41 24.16
CA ALA A 133 16.80 -7.59 23.29
C ALA A 133 15.42 -8.17 22.95
N ALA A 134 14.49 -8.10 23.90
CA ALA A 134 13.10 -8.53 23.69
C ALA A 134 12.40 -7.74 22.58
N LEU A 135 12.51 -6.40 22.54
CA LEU A 135 11.90 -5.58 21.50
C LEU A 135 12.50 -5.84 20.13
N VAL A 136 13.83 -5.98 20.07
CA VAL A 136 14.54 -6.34 18.83
C VAL A 136 14.08 -7.71 18.32
N ALA A 137 14.00 -8.70 19.21
CA ALA A 137 13.50 -10.03 18.85
C ALA A 137 12.04 -10.01 18.37
N ILE A 138 11.16 -9.26 19.04
CA ILE A 138 9.77 -9.10 18.61
C ILE A 138 9.71 -8.52 17.20
N ILE A 139 10.44 -7.43 16.93
CA ILE A 139 10.44 -6.80 15.59
C ILE A 139 10.88 -7.80 14.52
N TRP A 140 11.94 -8.53 14.73
CA TRP A 140 12.45 -9.50 13.76
C TRP A 140 11.52 -10.70 13.56
N ILE A 141 11.05 -11.31 14.65
CA ILE A 141 10.16 -12.47 14.59
C ILE A 141 8.86 -12.08 13.88
N THR A 142 8.25 -10.96 14.28
CA THR A 142 6.99 -10.52 13.68
C THR A 142 7.17 -10.09 12.22
N ALA A 143 8.30 -9.48 11.86
CA ALA A 143 8.62 -9.15 10.47
C ALA A 143 8.72 -10.41 9.59
N ILE A 144 9.47 -11.43 10.05
CA ILE A 144 9.61 -12.70 9.32
C ILE A 144 8.26 -13.40 9.19
N VAL A 145 7.52 -13.54 10.30
CA VAL A 145 6.19 -14.19 10.30
C VAL A 145 5.24 -13.48 9.34
N ARG A 146 5.23 -12.15 9.34
CA ARG A 146 4.39 -11.39 8.42
C ARG A 146 4.76 -11.61 6.96
N ILE A 147 6.05 -11.55 6.61
CA ILE A 147 6.50 -11.80 5.24
C ILE A 147 6.07 -13.20 4.80
N VAL A 148 6.27 -14.22 5.65
CA VAL A 148 5.86 -15.60 5.36
C VAL A 148 4.34 -15.67 5.13
N ILE A 149 3.53 -15.06 6.00
CA ILE A 149 2.06 -15.02 5.81
C ILE A 149 1.71 -14.33 4.49
N CYS A 150 2.35 -13.21 4.16
CA CYS A 150 2.07 -12.49 2.90
C CYS A 150 2.44 -13.30 1.65
N MET A 151 3.41 -14.21 1.75
CA MET A 151 3.83 -15.07 0.63
C MET A 151 2.96 -16.32 0.46
N PHE A 152 2.06 -16.63 1.39
CA PHE A 152 1.19 -17.79 1.26
C PHE A 152 0.23 -17.65 0.08
N PRO A 153 0.17 -18.68 -0.82
CA PRO A 153 -0.75 -18.68 -1.97
C PRO A 153 -2.22 -18.53 -1.55
N GLN A 154 -2.56 -19.01 -0.34
CA GLN A 154 -3.92 -18.97 0.21
C GLN A 154 -4.40 -17.54 0.52
N ASN A 155 -3.53 -16.53 0.49
CA ASN A 155 -3.94 -15.13 0.59
C ASN A 155 -4.77 -14.65 -0.59
N ASP A 156 -4.61 -15.32 -1.74
CA ASP A 156 -5.34 -15.00 -2.97
C ASP A 156 -5.37 -13.49 -3.29
N TRP A 157 -4.19 -12.86 -3.28
CA TRP A 157 -4.04 -11.43 -3.51
C TRP A 157 -4.64 -10.92 -4.83
N ARG A 158 -4.73 -11.81 -5.83
CA ARG A 158 -5.21 -11.50 -7.18
C ARG A 158 -6.68 -11.82 -7.40
N GLY A 159 -7.32 -12.47 -6.44
CA GLY A 159 -8.74 -12.84 -6.44
C GLY A 159 -9.53 -12.11 -5.37
N GLU A 160 -10.37 -12.83 -4.65
CA GLU A 160 -11.23 -12.27 -3.60
C GLU A 160 -10.51 -11.98 -2.27
N GLY A 161 -9.32 -12.55 -2.09
CA GLY A 161 -8.51 -12.42 -0.89
C GLY A 161 -9.00 -13.27 0.28
N ASN A 162 -8.09 -13.58 1.20
CA ASN A 162 -8.40 -14.34 2.41
C ASN A 162 -8.47 -13.43 3.64
N LEU A 163 -9.67 -13.20 4.16
CA LEU A 163 -9.88 -12.32 5.32
C LEU A 163 -9.10 -12.78 6.55
N LYS A 164 -9.06 -14.09 6.84
CA LYS A 164 -8.39 -14.62 8.04
C LYS A 164 -6.89 -14.37 7.99
N LEU A 165 -6.25 -14.68 6.86
CA LEU A 165 -4.81 -14.44 6.67
C LEU A 165 -4.48 -12.95 6.66
N SER A 166 -5.34 -12.13 6.05
CA SER A 166 -5.18 -10.68 6.06
C SER A 166 -5.27 -10.09 7.47
N VAL A 167 -6.21 -10.55 8.30
CA VAL A 167 -6.33 -10.13 9.70
C VAL A 167 -5.12 -10.60 10.50
N ALA A 168 -4.69 -11.85 10.34
CA ALA A 168 -3.51 -12.40 10.99
C ALA A 168 -2.24 -11.60 10.63
N SER A 169 -2.01 -11.33 9.33
CA SER A 169 -0.88 -10.54 8.84
C SER A 169 -0.87 -9.13 9.44
N ASN A 170 -2.03 -8.47 9.49
CA ASN A 170 -2.14 -7.13 10.06
C ASN A 170 -1.99 -7.10 11.58
N ALA A 171 -2.44 -8.13 12.29
CA ALA A 171 -2.21 -8.26 13.73
C ALA A 171 -0.71 -8.40 14.05
N VAL A 172 0.00 -9.25 13.30
CA VAL A 172 1.45 -9.40 13.43
C VAL A 172 2.16 -8.07 13.11
N PHE A 173 1.72 -7.34 12.08
CA PHE A 173 2.25 -6.03 11.75
C PHE A 173 2.03 -4.99 12.86
N THR A 174 0.89 -5.02 13.50
CA THR A 174 0.60 -4.14 14.63
C THR A 174 1.58 -4.39 15.78
N LEU A 175 1.93 -5.64 16.05
CA LEU A 175 2.95 -5.96 17.06
C LEU A 175 4.33 -5.40 16.69
N THR A 176 4.72 -5.47 15.41
CA THR A 176 5.95 -4.85 14.92
C THR A 176 5.94 -3.34 15.18
N GLY A 177 4.83 -2.68 14.84
CA GLY A 177 4.65 -1.23 15.05
C GLY A 177 4.70 -0.85 16.52
N ILE A 178 3.99 -1.57 17.38
CA ILE A 178 3.99 -1.32 18.83
C ILE A 178 5.40 -1.46 19.41
N ALA A 179 6.14 -2.52 19.05
CA ALA A 179 7.51 -2.71 19.52
C ALA A 179 8.44 -1.55 19.08
N GLY A 180 8.28 -1.06 17.84
CA GLY A 180 8.97 0.13 17.35
C GLY A 180 8.61 1.39 18.13
N ILE A 181 7.31 1.65 18.37
CA ILE A 181 6.83 2.78 19.15
C ILE A 181 7.44 2.78 20.57
N VAL A 182 7.37 1.62 21.25
CA VAL A 182 7.93 1.48 22.60
C VAL A 182 9.41 1.77 22.60
N LEU A 183 10.17 1.29 21.60
CA LEU A 183 11.60 1.54 21.46
C LEU A 183 11.90 3.05 21.35
N TYR A 184 11.15 3.78 20.54
CA TYR A 184 11.31 5.24 20.38
C TYR A 184 10.87 6.04 21.61
N VAL A 185 9.85 5.59 22.32
CA VAL A 185 9.39 6.23 23.58
C VAL A 185 10.47 6.09 24.66
N ILE A 186 11.04 4.90 24.84
CA ILE A 186 12.12 4.66 25.81
C ILE A 186 13.32 5.58 25.51
N SER A 187 13.70 5.71 24.24
CA SER A 187 14.82 6.56 23.82
C SER A 187 14.53 8.04 24.03
N GLY A 188 13.33 8.49 23.72
CA GLY A 188 12.91 9.88 23.90
C GLY A 188 12.98 10.35 25.33
N ASN A 189 12.71 9.47 26.29
CA ASN A 189 12.83 9.76 27.71
C ASN A 189 14.27 9.82 28.23
N THR A 190 15.21 9.21 27.51
CA THR A 190 16.61 9.09 27.94
C THR A 190 17.52 10.16 27.33
N CYS A 191 17.15 10.73 26.18
CA CYS A 191 18.07 11.53 25.36
C CYS A 191 17.62 12.99 25.15
N ASP A 192 16.61 13.50 25.83
CA ASP A 192 16.10 14.87 25.64
C ASP A 192 15.71 15.20 24.19
N TYR A 193 15.62 14.18 23.34
CA TYR A 193 15.26 14.29 21.94
C TYR A 193 13.73 14.19 21.77
N HIS A 194 13.17 14.95 20.81
CA HIS A 194 11.73 14.92 20.50
C HIS A 194 11.24 13.62 19.84
N MET A 195 11.90 12.49 20.11
CA MET A 195 11.54 11.16 19.58
C MET A 195 10.21 10.66 20.10
N THR A 196 9.77 11.10 21.27
CA THR A 196 8.41 10.85 21.77
C THR A 196 7.36 11.40 20.81
N ARG A 197 7.59 12.56 20.17
CA ARG A 197 6.68 13.12 19.17
C ARG A 197 6.58 12.24 17.93
N MET A 198 7.70 11.66 17.48
CA MET A 198 7.72 10.69 16.37
C MET A 198 6.94 9.43 16.72
N ALA A 199 7.13 8.90 17.93
CA ALA A 199 6.38 7.74 18.42
C ALA A 199 4.87 8.02 18.49
N VAL A 200 4.47 9.20 18.96
CA VAL A 200 3.06 9.65 18.98
C VAL A 200 2.51 9.77 17.56
N ALA A 201 3.26 10.32 16.61
CA ALA A 201 2.82 10.41 15.22
C ALA A 201 2.60 9.02 14.59
N ILE A 202 3.49 8.07 14.85
CA ILE A 202 3.34 6.67 14.40
C ILE A 202 2.10 6.05 15.05
N LEU A 203 1.89 6.26 16.34
CA LEU A 203 0.71 5.74 17.06
C LEU A 203 -0.60 6.29 16.48
N ILE A 204 -0.66 7.59 16.22
CA ILE A 204 -1.82 8.24 15.60
C ILE A 204 -2.07 7.65 14.20
N SER A 205 -1.03 7.47 13.40
CA SER A 205 -1.12 6.85 12.07
C SER A 205 -1.72 5.44 12.14
N PHE A 206 -1.25 4.60 13.05
CA PHE A 206 -1.82 3.28 13.28
C PHE A 206 -3.26 3.33 13.77
N ALA A 207 -3.56 4.21 14.73
CA ALA A 207 -4.91 4.37 15.28
C ALA A 207 -5.91 4.82 14.21
N CYS A 208 -5.51 5.65 13.27
CA CYS A 208 -6.35 6.08 12.15
C CYS A 208 -6.49 4.97 11.08
N TYR A 209 -5.40 4.27 10.75
CA TYR A 209 -5.40 3.28 9.67
C TYR A 209 -6.15 1.99 10.04
N MET A 210 -5.92 1.43 11.23
CA MET A 210 -6.47 0.13 11.63
C MET A 210 -7.99 0.06 11.66
N PRO A 211 -8.72 1.03 12.28
CA PRO A 211 -10.18 1.03 12.25
C PRO A 211 -10.73 1.14 10.82
N VAL A 212 -10.12 1.97 9.96
CA VAL A 212 -10.55 2.14 8.56
C VAL A 212 -10.35 0.85 7.78
N ALA A 213 -9.20 0.20 7.92
CA ALA A 213 -8.91 -1.07 7.25
C ALA A 213 -9.87 -2.20 7.72
N PHE A 214 -10.23 -2.23 9.00
CA PHE A 214 -11.14 -3.22 9.56
C PHE A 214 -12.60 -2.94 9.19
N LEU A 215 -13.06 -1.70 9.34
CA LEU A 215 -14.43 -1.28 9.05
C LEU A 215 -14.76 -1.35 7.57
N SER A 216 -13.82 -1.00 6.68
CA SER A 216 -14.01 -1.09 5.24
C SER A 216 -14.30 -2.51 4.76
N ARG A 217 -13.82 -3.52 5.48
CA ARG A 217 -14.03 -4.94 5.20
C ARG A 217 -15.30 -5.52 5.84
N LYS A 218 -15.59 -5.15 7.08
CA LYS A 218 -16.79 -5.67 7.81
C LYS A 218 -18.09 -4.98 7.44
N LEU A 219 -18.03 -3.71 7.10
CA LEU A 219 -19.20 -2.90 6.77
C LEU A 219 -19.04 -2.35 5.34
N PRO A 220 -19.20 -3.24 4.35
CA PRO A 220 -19.13 -2.84 2.96
C PRO A 220 -20.28 -1.86 2.67
N GLY A 221 -20.08 -0.58 2.83
CA GLY A 221 -21.06 0.49 2.60
C GLY A 221 -20.89 1.74 3.45
N ILE A 222 -20.07 1.70 4.50
CA ILE A 222 -19.83 2.85 5.38
C ILE A 222 -18.60 3.66 4.95
N GLY A 223 -17.66 3.10 4.21
CA GLY A 223 -16.51 3.83 3.67
C GLY A 223 -16.86 4.59 2.40
N ILE A 224 -16.44 5.85 2.29
CA ILE A 224 -16.58 6.66 1.07
C ILE A 224 -16.05 5.93 -0.18
N PRO A 225 -14.87 5.25 -0.14
CA PRO A 225 -14.38 4.48 -1.28
C PRO A 225 -15.24 3.27 -1.65
N SER A 226 -15.85 2.59 -0.66
CA SER A 226 -16.70 1.41 -0.93
C SER A 226 -18.07 1.75 -1.46
N LYS A 227 -18.63 2.92 -1.12
CA LYS A 227 -19.88 3.42 -1.72
C LYS A 227 -19.69 3.81 -3.18
N ILE A 228 -18.55 4.44 -3.50
CA ILE A 228 -18.23 4.84 -4.87
C ILE A 228 -18.02 3.61 -5.77
N GLY A 229 -17.31 2.58 -5.29
CA GLY A 229 -17.11 1.33 -6.05
C GLY A 229 -18.38 0.54 -6.32
N ARG A 230 -19.35 0.54 -5.40
CA ARG A 230 -20.62 -0.21 -5.55
C ARG A 230 -21.70 0.53 -6.35
N ALA A 231 -21.77 1.84 -6.26
CA ALA A 231 -22.67 2.61 -7.14
C ALA A 231 -22.31 2.35 -8.61
N SER A 232 -21.00 2.23 -8.92
CA SER A 232 -20.56 1.87 -10.28
C SER A 232 -20.91 0.43 -10.71
N CYS A 233 -21.08 -0.52 -9.77
CA CYS A 233 -21.50 -1.89 -10.09
C CYS A 233 -23.03 -2.06 -10.18
N ARG A 234 -23.81 -1.19 -9.53
CA ARG A 234 -25.28 -1.32 -9.49
C ARG A 234 -25.98 -0.67 -10.67
N GLU A 235 -25.32 0.21 -11.42
CA GLU A 235 -25.85 0.83 -12.63
C GLU A 235 -25.64 0.00 -13.91
N ARG A 236 -25.23 -1.27 -13.79
CA ARG A 236 -24.98 -2.16 -14.93
C ARG A 236 -25.78 -3.46 -14.85
N VAL A 237 -27.07 -3.36 -14.51
CA VAL A 237 -28.06 -4.42 -14.77
C VAL A 237 -29.19 -3.83 -15.60
#